data_34280852f3dd2ab9faad6d295ec05be2
#
_entry.id   34280852f3dd2ab9faad6d295ec05be2
#
_cell.length_a   1.000
_cell.length_b   1.000
_cell.length_c   1.000
_cell.angle_alpha   90.00
_cell.angle_beta   90.00
_cell.angle_gamma   90.00
#
_symmetry.space_group_name_H-M   'P 1'
#
loop_
_entity.id
_entity.type
_entity.pdbx_description
1 polymer ?
#
loop_
_entity_poly.entity_id
_entity_poly.type
_entity_poly.pdbx_seq_one_letter_code
_entity_poly.pdbx_strand_id
1 'polypeptide(L)'
;MDYGVITFTSTYGAIYAQKVLRPVADVLTIPVLREISLGCGIAVRFRPEDGAAVRAALAASTLRPDEYAFYGVTGSGAALRAEPLD
;
A
#
# COMPACT_ATOMS: atom_id res chain seq x y z
N MET A 1 -8.46 -11.46 1.07
CA MET A 1 -7.62 -10.59 1.91
C MET A 1 -8.50 -9.69 2.74
N ASP A 2 -8.05 -9.34 3.93
CA ASP A 2 -8.81 -8.46 4.81
C ASP A 2 -8.61 -7.00 4.44
N TYR A 3 -7.41 -6.65 4.02
CA TYR A 3 -7.12 -5.32 3.51
C TYR A 3 -5.88 -5.37 2.62
N GLY A 4 -5.67 -4.31 1.86
CA GLY A 4 -4.48 -4.15 1.04
C GLY A 4 -3.48 -3.20 1.67
N VAL A 5 -2.21 -3.40 1.36
CA VAL A 5 -1.13 -2.54 1.81
C VAL A 5 -0.23 -2.21 0.62
N ILE A 6 0.13 -0.96 0.53
CA ILE A 6 1.11 -0.51 -0.46
C ILE A 6 2.37 -0.09 0.28
N THR A 7 3.48 -0.63 -0.15
CA THR A 7 4.78 -0.27 0.39
C THR A 7 5.55 0.56 -0.63
N PHE A 8 6.52 1.33 -0.17
CA PHE A 8 7.23 2.28 -1.01
C PHE A 8 8.73 2.20 -0.77
N THR A 9 9.50 2.52 -1.80
CA THR A 9 10.96 2.53 -1.70
C THR A 9 11.49 3.75 -0.95
N SER A 10 10.66 4.79 -0.79
CA SER A 10 11.06 6.00 -0.07
C SER A 10 9.89 6.57 0.71
N THR A 11 10.20 7.29 1.79
CA THR A 11 9.19 8.02 2.57
C THR A 11 8.49 9.08 1.73
N TYR A 12 9.23 9.73 0.84
CA TYR A 12 8.64 10.71 -0.07
C TYR A 12 7.56 10.08 -0.94
N GLY A 13 7.84 8.90 -1.49
CA GLY A 13 6.87 8.18 -2.32
C GLY A 13 5.60 7.84 -1.55
N ALA A 14 5.74 7.42 -0.28
CA ALA A 14 4.58 7.11 0.56
C ALA A 14 3.72 8.35 0.82
N ILE A 15 4.34 9.47 1.12
CA ILE A 15 3.62 10.73 1.37
C ILE A 15 2.92 11.22 0.10
N TYR A 16 3.61 11.15 -1.03
CA TYR A 16 3.04 11.53 -2.31
C TYR A 16 1.85 10.65 -2.67
N ALA A 17 1.99 9.34 -2.51
CA ALA A 17 0.92 8.40 -2.82
C ALA A 17 -0.32 8.67 -1.96
N GLN A 18 -0.14 9.00 -0.68
CA GLN A 18 -1.24 9.32 0.20
C GLN A 18 -2.06 10.50 -0.35
N LYS A 19 -1.39 11.53 -0.85
CA LYS A 19 -2.06 12.69 -1.44
C LYS A 19 -2.82 12.32 -2.71
N VAL A 20 -2.23 11.47 -3.54
CA VAL A 20 -2.85 11.01 -4.80
C VAL A 20 -4.08 10.16 -4.51
N LEU A 21 -4.03 9.32 -3.48
CA LEU A 21 -5.06 8.32 -3.22
C LEU A 21 -6.25 8.83 -2.41
N ARG A 22 -6.06 9.85 -1.57
CA ARG A 22 -7.14 10.35 -0.73
C ARG A 22 -8.40 10.76 -1.49
N PRO A 23 -8.32 11.39 -2.67
CA PRO A 23 -9.53 11.74 -3.42
C PRO A 23 -10.29 10.54 -3.99
N VAL A 24 -9.65 9.38 -4.14
CA VAL A 24 -10.25 8.24 -4.82
C VAL A 24 -10.57 7.07 -3.91
N ALA A 25 -10.02 7.03 -2.69
CA ALA A 25 -10.20 5.88 -1.79
C ALA A 25 -10.01 6.29 -0.34
N ASP A 26 -10.57 5.49 0.56
CA ASP A 26 -10.38 5.66 2.00
C ASP A 26 -9.10 4.94 2.40
N VAL A 27 -8.00 5.68 2.49
CA VAL A 27 -6.68 5.12 2.78
C VAL A 27 -6.15 5.62 4.10
N LEU A 28 -5.30 4.80 4.73
CA LEU A 28 -4.64 5.13 5.99
C LEU A 28 -3.15 4.93 5.86
N THR A 29 -2.39 5.87 6.41
CA THR A 29 -0.95 5.69 6.57
C THR A 29 -0.70 4.84 7.81
N ILE A 30 0.08 3.79 7.67
CA ILE A 30 0.41 2.89 8.77
C ILE A 30 1.92 2.62 8.78
N PRO A 31 2.47 2.15 9.92
CA PRO A 31 3.84 1.63 9.92
C PRO A 31 3.92 0.40 9.00
N VAL A 32 5.06 0.22 8.35
CA VAL A 32 5.25 -0.96 7.51
C VAL A 32 5.19 -2.22 8.38
N LEU A 33 4.53 -3.26 7.85
CA LEU A 33 4.38 -4.52 8.58
C LEU A 33 5.70 -5.27 8.63
N ARG A 34 5.94 -5.98 9.75
CA ARG A 34 7.15 -6.80 9.91
C ARG A 34 7.26 -7.87 8.85
N GLU A 35 6.14 -8.37 8.39
CA GLU A 35 6.06 -9.40 7.35
C GLU A 35 6.51 -8.89 5.99
N ILE A 36 6.61 -7.59 5.84
CA ILE A 36 7.04 -6.93 4.61
C ILE A 36 8.27 -6.09 4.95
N SER A 37 9.44 -6.55 4.55
CA SER A 37 10.70 -5.87 4.85
C SER A 37 11.07 -4.95 3.70
N LEU A 38 11.05 -3.63 3.94
CA LEU A 38 11.37 -2.65 2.91
C LEU A 38 12.10 -1.45 3.50
N GLY A 39 12.68 -0.64 2.64
CA GLY A 39 13.50 0.49 3.04
C GLY A 39 12.73 1.64 3.68
N CYS A 40 11.42 1.76 3.42
CA CYS A 40 10.59 2.82 3.98
C CYS A 40 9.79 2.28 5.17
N GLY A 41 9.74 3.05 6.26
CA GLY A 41 9.01 2.65 7.46
C GLY A 41 7.51 2.95 7.43
N ILE A 42 6.99 3.48 6.33
CA ILE A 42 5.59 3.88 6.18
C ILE A 42 4.95 3.11 5.04
N ALA A 43 3.71 2.68 5.24
CA ALA A 43 2.91 2.02 4.21
C ALA A 43 1.54 2.68 4.16
N VAL A 44 0.78 2.40 3.10
CA VAL A 44 -0.59 2.88 2.95
C VAL A 44 -1.53 1.69 2.90
N ARG A 45 -2.52 1.70 3.78
CA ARG A 45 -3.54 0.66 3.84
C ARG A 45 -4.76 1.10 3.05
N PHE A 46 -5.37 0.18 2.32
CA PHE A 46 -6.59 0.44 1.57
C PHE A 46 -7.56 -0.73 1.71
N ARG A 47 -8.86 -0.48 1.50
CA ARG A 47 -9.88 -1.52 1.54
C ARG A 47 -9.83 -2.36 0.26
N PRO A 48 -10.11 -3.67 0.33
CA PRO A 48 -10.08 -4.53 -0.86
C PRO A 48 -10.96 -4.03 -2.00
N GLU A 49 -12.12 -3.48 -1.68
CA GLU A 49 -13.04 -2.95 -2.69
C GLU A 49 -12.50 -1.73 -3.44
N ASP A 50 -11.49 -1.06 -2.88
CA ASP A 50 -10.86 0.11 -3.50
C ASP A 50 -9.63 -0.26 -4.34
N GLY A 51 -9.29 -1.55 -4.42
CA GLY A 51 -8.07 -1.99 -5.07
C GLY A 51 -7.90 -1.51 -6.50
N ALA A 52 -8.94 -1.61 -7.32
CA ALA A 52 -8.86 -1.19 -8.72
C ALA A 52 -8.65 0.32 -8.84
N ALA A 53 -9.37 1.11 -8.02
CA ALA A 53 -9.24 2.57 -8.04
C ALA A 53 -7.84 3.01 -7.58
N VAL A 54 -7.32 2.36 -6.55
CA VAL A 54 -5.99 2.66 -6.02
C VAL A 54 -4.91 2.33 -7.06
N ARG A 55 -5.00 1.17 -7.70
CA ARG A 55 -4.05 0.79 -8.75
C ARG A 55 -4.07 1.76 -9.92
N ALA A 56 -5.27 2.14 -10.36
CA ALA A 56 -5.41 3.07 -11.48
C ALA A 56 -4.83 4.45 -11.13
N ALA A 57 -5.07 4.94 -9.92
CA ALA A 57 -4.56 6.23 -9.50
C ALA A 57 -3.03 6.25 -9.44
N LEU A 58 -2.41 5.20 -8.91
CA LEU A 58 -0.94 5.13 -8.87
C LEU A 58 -0.34 4.96 -10.25
N ALA A 59 -0.98 4.19 -11.13
CA ALA A 59 -0.51 4.03 -12.51
C ALA A 59 -0.55 5.34 -13.27
N ALA A 60 -1.50 6.21 -12.97
CA ALA A 60 -1.64 7.53 -13.59
C ALA A 60 -0.75 8.59 -12.93
N SER A 61 -0.13 8.28 -11.80
CA SER A 61 0.71 9.21 -11.06
C SER A 61 2.12 9.26 -11.64
N THR A 62 2.98 10.12 -11.06
CA THR A 62 4.37 10.21 -11.47
C THR A 62 5.25 9.13 -10.85
N LEU A 63 4.72 8.31 -9.92
CA LEU A 63 5.47 7.20 -9.36
C LEU A 63 5.66 6.10 -10.40
N ARG A 64 6.87 5.54 -10.44
CA ARG A 64 7.16 4.42 -11.32
C ARG A 64 6.76 3.10 -10.65
N PRO A 65 6.45 2.05 -11.44
CA PRO A 65 6.05 0.76 -10.88
C PRO A 65 7.08 0.15 -9.92
N ASP A 66 8.36 0.48 -10.07
CA ASP A 66 9.41 -0.04 -9.19
C ASP A 66 9.55 0.74 -7.87
N GLU A 67 8.78 1.80 -7.70
CA GLU A 67 8.81 2.61 -6.47
C GLU A 67 7.79 2.16 -5.43
N TYR A 68 6.88 1.25 -5.78
CA TYR A 68 5.86 0.77 -4.86
C TYR A 68 5.52 -0.70 -5.14
N ALA A 69 4.91 -1.34 -4.13
CA ALA A 69 4.47 -2.73 -4.26
C ALA A 69 3.17 -2.93 -3.50
N PHE A 70 2.32 -3.79 -4.03
CA PHE A 70 1.02 -4.12 -3.43
C PHE A 70 1.07 -5.45 -2.72
N TYR A 71 0.43 -5.50 -1.55
CA TYR A 71 0.30 -6.73 -0.76
C TYR A 71 -1.14 -6.88 -0.30
N GLY A 72 -1.60 -8.13 -0.24
CA GLY A 72 -2.85 -8.48 0.42
C GLY A 72 -2.56 -9.02 1.80
N VAL A 73 -3.26 -8.51 2.81
CA VAL A 73 -3.04 -8.91 4.20
C VAL A 73 -4.27 -9.63 4.70
N THR A 74 -4.06 -10.76 5.38
CA THR A 74 -5.11 -11.59 5.96
C THR A 74 -4.72 -11.95 7.38
N GLY A 75 -5.70 -11.97 8.28
CA GLY A 75 -5.50 -12.33 9.67
C GLY A 75 -4.94 -11.19 10.51
N SER A 76 -4.57 -11.50 11.74
CA SER A 76 -4.04 -10.52 12.69
C SER A 76 -3.12 -11.22 13.69
N GLY A 77 -2.28 -10.43 14.35
CA GLY A 77 -1.35 -10.96 15.36
C GLY A 77 -0.45 -12.04 14.78
N ALA A 78 -0.34 -13.17 15.47
CA ALA A 78 0.52 -14.27 15.05
C ALA A 78 0.02 -14.97 13.78
N ALA A 79 -1.26 -14.80 13.43
CA ALA A 79 -1.85 -15.40 12.23
C ALA A 79 -1.82 -14.46 11.03
N LEU A 80 -1.23 -13.28 11.15
CA LEU A 80 -1.17 -12.31 10.05
C LEU A 80 -0.31 -12.84 8.91
N ARG A 81 -0.84 -12.73 7.70
CA ARG A 81 -0.14 -13.14 6.48
C ARG A 81 -0.20 -12.00 5.46
N ALA A 82 0.93 -11.67 4.88
CA ALA A 82 1.03 -10.66 3.82
C ALA A 82 1.55 -11.34 2.56
N GLU A 83 0.79 -11.23 1.47
CA GLU A 83 1.13 -11.86 0.20
C GLU A 83 1.27 -10.79 -0.88
N PRO A 84 2.33 -10.86 -1.70
CA PRO A 84 2.48 -9.93 -2.83
C PRO A 84 1.30 -10.04 -3.79
N LEU A 85 0.86 -8.90 -4.29
CA LEU A 85 -0.16 -8.82 -5.33
C LEU A 85 0.51 -8.30 -6.61
N ASP A 86 0.07 -8.80 -7.72
CA ASP A 86 0.61 -8.36 -9.03
C ASP A 86 0.16 -6.96 -9.42
#